data_1875b243af46fec5928dbfd00e064aa4
#
_entry.id   1875b243af46fec5928dbfd00e064aa4
#
_cell.length_a   1.000
_cell.length_b   1.000
_cell.length_c   1.000
_cell.angle_alpha   90.00
_cell.angle_beta   90.00
_cell.angle_gamma   90.00
#
_symmetry.space_group_name_H-M   'P 1'
#
loop_
_entity.id
_entity.type
_entity.pdbx_description
1 polymer ?
#
loop_
_entity_poly.entity_id
_entity_poly.type
_entity_poly.pdbx_seq_one_letter_code
_entity_poly.pdbx_strand_id
1 'polypeptide(L)'
;METDNSIESQIAAVLSDIHQKGYSSVQPFIIGKVEQRMLLFAQANAVTLASDELYMSAKQFQHCMRASKNAKGLVVADIDLICFPQNRFQMDLYYDGECFIYTDGLSKFIIHPNYKMKVNREEVKLVNFITATRRTDKKEFNGKRYIKIQ
;
A
#
# COMPACT_ATOMS: atom_id res chain seq x y z
N MET A 1 18.96 20.65 5.02
CA MET A 1 18.33 20.42 4.83
C MET A 1 17.79 19.49 4.39
N GLU A 2 17.30 18.82 4.37
CA GLU A 2 16.83 17.94 3.92
C GLU A 2 15.90 17.84 3.32
N THR A 3 15.55 17.55 2.97
CA THR A 3 14.97 17.15 2.41
C THR A 3 13.88 16.91 1.66
N ASP A 4 13.73 17.20 0.60
CA ASP A 4 12.60 17.04 -0.26
C ASP A 4 12.50 15.70 -0.94
N ASN A 5 13.40 14.82 -0.56
CA ASN A 5 13.44 13.46 -1.08
C ASN A 5 12.78 12.45 -0.16
N SER A 6 12.01 12.91 0.80
CA SER A 6 11.29 12.02 1.67
C SER A 6 10.24 11.24 0.90
N ILE A 7 9.90 10.07 1.39
CA ILE A 7 8.83 9.25 0.81
C ILE A 7 7.51 10.02 0.84
N GLU A 8 7.26 10.76 1.91
CA GLU A 8 6.05 11.58 2.02
C GLU A 8 5.97 12.61 0.90
N SER A 9 7.08 13.28 0.59
CA SER A 9 7.13 14.24 -0.52
C SER A 9 6.89 13.58 -1.86
N GLN A 10 7.41 12.38 -2.06
CA GLN A 10 7.19 11.63 -3.30
C GLN A 10 5.71 11.28 -3.48
N ILE A 11 5.07 10.78 -2.43
CA ILE A 11 3.65 10.44 -2.48
C ILE A 11 2.81 11.69 -2.72
N ALA A 12 3.13 12.79 -2.01
CA ALA A 12 2.41 14.05 -2.19
C ALA A 12 2.51 14.55 -3.63
N ALA A 13 3.68 14.45 -4.24
CA ALA A 13 3.89 14.87 -5.63
C ALA A 13 3.04 14.03 -6.60
N VAL A 14 2.99 12.72 -6.39
CA VAL A 14 2.17 11.82 -7.20
C VAL A 14 0.70 12.18 -7.09
N LEU A 15 0.21 12.39 -5.88
CA LEU A 15 -1.19 12.76 -5.65
C LEU A 15 -1.52 14.11 -6.27
N SER A 16 -0.62 15.08 -6.17
CA SER A 16 -0.79 16.38 -6.80
C SER A 16 -0.92 16.24 -8.32
N ASP A 17 -0.07 15.41 -8.94
CA ASP A 17 -0.16 15.13 -10.38
C ASP A 17 -1.52 14.57 -10.75
N ILE A 18 -2.01 13.60 -9.99
CA ILE A 18 -3.29 12.95 -10.26
C ILE A 18 -4.43 13.95 -10.15
N HIS A 19 -4.42 14.80 -9.12
CA HIS A 19 -5.46 15.81 -8.94
C HIS A 19 -5.45 16.87 -10.03
N GLN A 20 -4.26 17.27 -10.50
CA GLN A 20 -4.14 18.34 -11.51
C GLN A 20 -4.28 17.83 -12.94
N LYS A 21 -3.77 16.64 -13.23
CA LYS A 21 -3.69 16.12 -14.60
C LYS A 21 -4.51 14.88 -14.85
N GLY A 22 -4.99 14.21 -13.78
CA GLY A 22 -5.67 12.93 -13.87
C GLY A 22 -4.73 11.75 -13.92
N TYR A 23 -3.42 11.95 -13.91
CA TYR A 23 -2.42 10.89 -13.95
C TYR A 23 -1.07 11.41 -13.44
N SER A 24 -0.16 10.47 -13.17
CA SER A 24 1.23 10.79 -12.88
C SER A 24 2.12 9.80 -13.63
N SER A 25 3.22 10.30 -14.18
CA SER A 25 4.19 9.48 -14.91
C SER A 25 5.29 8.91 -14.04
N VAL A 26 5.20 9.10 -12.73
CA VAL A 26 6.20 8.60 -11.78
C VAL A 26 6.20 7.07 -11.82
N GLN A 27 7.39 6.48 -11.95
CA GLN A 27 7.55 5.03 -11.95
C GLN A 27 7.29 4.45 -10.56
N PRO A 28 7.00 3.15 -10.46
CA PRO A 28 6.84 2.50 -9.16
C PRO A 28 8.05 2.76 -8.27
N PHE A 29 7.82 2.98 -7.00
CA PHE A 29 8.87 3.39 -6.08
C PHE A 29 8.74 2.71 -4.72
N ILE A 30 9.85 2.63 -4.00
CA ILE A 30 9.94 1.99 -2.69
C ILE A 30 9.49 2.98 -1.62
N ILE A 31 8.57 2.55 -0.75
CA ILE A 31 8.08 3.40 0.35
C ILE A 31 8.72 3.06 1.70
N GLY A 32 9.44 1.96 1.77
CA GLY A 32 10.11 1.57 3.01
C GLY A 32 10.37 0.09 3.06
N LYS A 33 10.85 -0.36 4.20
CA LYS A 33 11.17 -1.77 4.44
C LYS A 33 9.96 -2.52 4.98
N VAL A 34 9.92 -3.81 4.69
CA VAL A 34 8.98 -4.72 5.33
C VAL A 34 9.28 -4.74 6.83
N GLU A 35 8.26 -4.56 7.66
CA GLU A 35 8.48 -4.51 9.10
C GLU A 35 8.60 -5.92 9.70
N GLN A 36 9.12 -5.96 10.92
CA GLN A 36 9.46 -7.20 11.61
C GLN A 36 8.25 -8.13 11.76
N ARG A 37 7.07 -7.61 12.12
CA ARG A 37 5.86 -8.42 12.26
C ARG A 37 5.57 -9.22 11.00
N MET A 38 5.66 -8.55 9.85
CA MET A 38 5.38 -9.16 8.55
C MET A 38 6.44 -10.19 8.19
N LEU A 39 7.71 -9.86 8.42
CA LEU A 39 8.81 -10.79 8.14
C LEU A 39 8.67 -12.08 8.94
N LEU A 40 8.43 -11.97 10.23
CA LEU A 40 8.33 -13.13 11.12
C LEU A 40 7.11 -13.98 10.78
N PHE A 41 5.97 -13.32 10.49
CA PHE A 41 4.77 -14.06 10.09
C PHE A 41 5.00 -14.80 8.79
N ALA A 42 5.61 -14.14 7.80
CA ALA A 42 5.88 -14.76 6.51
C ALA A 42 6.77 -15.99 6.66
N GLN A 43 7.82 -15.89 7.47
CA GLN A 43 8.71 -17.02 7.75
C GLN A 43 7.98 -18.18 8.42
N ALA A 44 7.15 -17.87 9.42
CA ALA A 44 6.45 -18.89 10.19
C ALA A 44 5.33 -19.58 9.40
N ASN A 45 4.81 -18.94 8.35
CA ASN A 45 3.65 -19.42 7.61
C ASN A 45 3.94 -19.70 6.14
N ALA A 46 5.22 -19.78 5.78
CA ALA A 46 5.66 -20.10 4.42
C ALA A 46 5.10 -19.14 3.36
N VAL A 47 4.96 -17.86 3.71
CA VAL A 47 4.55 -16.82 2.77
C VAL A 47 5.80 -16.24 2.13
N THR A 48 5.84 -16.24 0.80
CA THR A 48 6.99 -15.73 0.06
C THR A 48 6.91 -14.21 -0.06
N LEU A 49 7.93 -13.52 0.44
CA LEU A 49 8.12 -12.09 0.20
C LEU A 49 9.13 -11.91 -0.93
N ALA A 50 8.90 -10.96 -1.82
CA ALA A 50 9.78 -10.72 -2.95
C ALA A 50 11.15 -10.18 -2.52
N SER A 51 11.14 -9.36 -1.46
CA SER A 51 12.33 -8.72 -0.89
C SER A 51 11.96 -8.16 0.48
N ASP A 52 12.83 -7.35 1.05
CA ASP A 52 12.54 -6.64 2.30
C ASP A 52 11.96 -5.25 2.06
N GLU A 53 11.45 -4.97 0.87
CA GLU A 53 10.97 -3.65 0.49
C GLU A 53 9.50 -3.67 0.07
N LEU A 54 8.81 -2.52 0.29
CA LEU A 54 7.43 -2.31 -0.12
C LEU A 54 7.38 -1.27 -1.23
N TYR A 55 6.58 -1.54 -2.26
CA TYR A 55 6.43 -0.66 -3.44
C TYR A 55 5.04 -0.05 -3.52
N MET A 56 4.98 1.17 -4.03
CA MET A 56 3.76 1.86 -4.46
C MET A 56 3.89 2.26 -5.92
N SER A 57 2.75 2.49 -6.59
CA SER A 57 2.77 3.04 -7.94
C SER A 57 1.72 4.13 -8.10
N ALA A 58 2.04 5.12 -8.94
CA ALA A 58 1.12 6.20 -9.28
C ALA A 58 -0.15 5.67 -9.94
N LYS A 59 0.00 4.67 -10.80
CA LYS A 59 -1.13 4.05 -11.49
C LYS A 59 -2.13 3.44 -10.51
N GLN A 60 -1.65 2.85 -9.42
CA GLN A 60 -2.51 2.25 -8.42
C GLN A 60 -3.28 3.30 -7.64
N PHE A 61 -2.65 4.41 -7.28
CA PHE A 61 -3.34 5.54 -6.66
C PHE A 61 -4.43 6.06 -7.57
N GLN A 62 -4.12 6.28 -8.84
CA GLN A 62 -5.08 6.75 -9.82
C GLN A 62 -6.30 5.83 -9.89
N HIS A 63 -6.07 4.54 -9.93
CA HIS A 63 -7.14 3.53 -9.96
C HIS A 63 -8.02 3.62 -8.70
N CYS A 64 -7.40 3.76 -7.53
CA CYS A 64 -8.12 3.79 -6.26
C CYS A 64 -8.88 5.10 -6.05
N MET A 65 -8.51 6.17 -6.77
CA MET A 65 -9.09 7.51 -6.62
C MET A 65 -10.11 7.83 -7.70
N ARG A 66 -10.44 6.88 -8.57
CA ARG A 66 -11.35 7.14 -9.68
C ARG A 66 -12.76 7.51 -9.20
N ALA A 67 -13.52 8.19 -10.07
CA ALA A 67 -14.84 8.74 -9.75
C ALA A 67 -15.79 7.72 -9.15
N SER A 68 -15.81 6.48 -9.66
CA SER A 68 -16.71 5.45 -9.15
C SER A 68 -16.40 5.08 -7.70
N LYS A 69 -15.13 5.11 -7.30
CA LYS A 69 -14.72 4.86 -5.90
C LYS A 69 -15.09 6.04 -5.01
N ASN A 70 -14.88 7.25 -5.49
CA ASN A 70 -15.22 8.45 -4.75
C ASN A 70 -16.74 8.54 -4.50
N ALA A 71 -17.53 8.19 -5.48
CA ALA A 71 -19.00 8.19 -5.37
C ALA A 71 -19.49 7.23 -4.29
N LYS A 72 -18.74 6.16 -4.02
CA LYS A 72 -19.07 5.17 -2.98
C LYS A 72 -18.45 5.51 -1.62
N GLY A 73 -17.74 6.62 -1.52
CA GLY A 73 -17.05 7.00 -0.29
C GLY A 73 -15.88 6.11 0.08
N LEU A 74 -15.25 5.49 -0.92
CA LEU A 74 -14.18 4.49 -0.69
C LEU A 74 -12.77 5.07 -0.80
N VAL A 75 -12.65 6.34 -1.24
CA VAL A 75 -11.34 6.96 -1.44
C VAL A 75 -10.71 7.35 -0.11
N VAL A 76 -9.46 6.94 0.10
CA VAL A 76 -8.68 7.31 1.27
C VAL A 76 -8.19 8.75 1.11
N ALA A 77 -8.25 9.54 2.17
CA ALA A 77 -7.79 10.92 2.14
C ALA A 77 -6.29 10.99 1.82
N ASP A 78 -5.88 12.04 1.10
CA ASP A 78 -4.49 12.22 0.69
C ASP A 78 -3.52 12.15 1.87
N ILE A 79 -3.87 12.79 2.99
CA ILE A 79 -2.98 12.82 4.16
C ILE A 79 -2.74 11.41 4.70
N ASP A 80 -3.73 10.54 4.64
CA ASP A 80 -3.60 9.17 5.11
C ASP A 80 -2.71 8.35 4.17
N LEU A 81 -2.76 8.63 2.86
CA LEU A 81 -1.87 7.99 1.90
C LEU A 81 -0.43 8.47 2.10
N ILE A 82 -0.26 9.77 2.29
CA ILE A 82 1.08 10.39 2.46
C ILE A 82 1.75 9.86 3.72
N CYS A 83 1.01 9.74 4.80
CA CYS A 83 1.55 9.35 6.10
C CYS A 83 1.60 7.84 6.31
N PHE A 84 1.03 7.04 5.40
CA PHE A 84 1.00 5.59 5.54
C PHE A 84 2.37 4.98 5.82
N PRO A 85 3.45 5.34 5.10
CA PRO A 85 4.74 4.70 5.34
C PRO A 85 5.20 4.76 6.80
N GLN A 86 4.94 5.87 7.48
CA GLN A 86 5.29 6.02 8.90
C GLN A 86 4.23 5.45 9.82
N ASN A 87 2.96 5.64 9.48
CA ASN A 87 1.85 5.25 10.35
C ASN A 87 1.64 3.74 10.40
N ARG A 88 2.09 3.00 9.38
CA ARG A 88 1.85 1.55 9.30
C ARG A 88 2.37 0.78 10.52
N PHE A 89 3.43 1.26 11.14
CA PHE A 89 4.01 0.58 12.31
C PHE A 89 3.07 0.56 13.52
N GLN A 90 2.09 1.48 13.54
CA GLN A 90 1.10 1.58 14.61
C GLN A 90 -0.26 1.06 14.20
N MET A 91 -0.40 0.60 12.96
CA MET A 91 -1.65 0.01 12.48
C MET A 91 -1.72 -1.46 12.83
N ASP A 92 -2.95 -1.98 12.89
CA ASP A 92 -3.16 -3.42 12.95
C ASP A 92 -2.75 -4.03 11.60
N LEU A 93 -2.19 -5.23 11.66
CA LEU A 93 -1.74 -5.96 10.49
C LEU A 93 -2.44 -7.31 10.45
N TYR A 94 -3.02 -7.63 9.28
CA TYR A 94 -3.75 -8.89 9.07
C TYR A 94 -3.21 -9.60 7.84
N TYR A 95 -3.49 -10.89 7.77
CA TYR A 95 -3.23 -11.72 6.59
C TYR A 95 -4.51 -12.48 6.26
N ASP A 96 -4.92 -12.46 4.98
CA ASP A 96 -6.19 -13.09 4.55
C ASP A 96 -6.00 -14.38 3.77
N GLY A 97 -4.78 -14.93 3.79
CA GLY A 97 -4.44 -16.12 3.00
C GLY A 97 -3.74 -15.78 1.70
N GLU A 98 -3.77 -14.52 1.28
CA GLU A 98 -3.16 -14.07 0.05
C GLU A 98 -2.39 -12.77 0.22
N CYS A 99 -2.98 -11.79 0.89
CA CYS A 99 -2.43 -10.46 1.05
C CYS A 99 -2.27 -10.08 2.51
N PHE A 100 -1.32 -9.20 2.78
CA PHE A 100 -1.21 -8.51 4.07
C PHE A 100 -2.04 -7.23 4.01
N ILE A 101 -2.67 -6.87 5.13
CA ILE A 101 -3.54 -5.70 5.18
C ILE A 101 -3.22 -4.89 6.42
N TYR A 102 -2.80 -3.64 6.21
CA TYR A 102 -2.68 -2.66 7.29
C TYR A 102 -3.99 -1.90 7.41
N THR A 103 -4.44 -1.68 8.63
CA THR A 103 -5.64 -0.89 8.85
C THR A 103 -5.58 -0.13 10.17
N ASP A 104 -6.15 1.07 10.16
CA ASP A 104 -6.40 1.86 11.37
C ASP A 104 -7.87 1.77 11.80
N GLY A 105 -8.65 0.91 11.14
CA GLY A 105 -10.07 0.77 11.41
C GLY A 105 -10.96 1.63 10.51
N LEU A 106 -10.38 2.60 9.81
CA LEU A 106 -11.11 3.50 8.91
C LEU A 106 -10.64 3.35 7.46
N SER A 107 -9.39 3.02 7.26
CA SER A 107 -8.79 2.81 5.95
C SER A 107 -8.00 1.53 5.97
N LYS A 108 -7.86 0.89 4.82
CA LYS A 108 -7.03 -0.30 4.68
C LYS A 108 -6.09 -0.16 3.50
N PHE A 109 -4.92 -0.78 3.64
CA PHE A 109 -3.85 -0.75 2.65
C PHE A 109 -3.47 -2.20 2.40
N ILE A 110 -3.76 -2.69 1.20
CA ILE A 110 -3.62 -4.10 0.84
C ILE A 110 -2.29 -4.31 0.14
N ILE A 111 -1.45 -5.18 0.70
CA ILE A 111 -0.12 -5.50 0.18
C ILE A 111 -0.15 -6.93 -0.35
N HIS A 112 0.09 -7.07 -1.64
CA HIS A 112 0.22 -8.37 -2.28
C HIS A 112 1.70 -8.73 -2.26
N PRO A 113 2.12 -9.75 -1.50
CA PRO A 113 3.53 -10.14 -1.48
C PRO A 113 3.89 -10.84 -2.78
N ASN A 114 5.13 -10.68 -3.19
CA ASN A 114 5.67 -11.38 -4.36
C ASN A 114 4.86 -11.15 -5.63
N TYR A 115 4.45 -9.90 -5.85
CA TYR A 115 3.62 -9.48 -6.98
C TYR A 115 4.48 -9.24 -8.21
N LYS A 116 4.03 -9.76 -9.35
CA LYS A 116 4.74 -9.59 -10.62
C LYS A 116 4.39 -8.25 -11.24
N MET A 117 5.36 -7.36 -11.35
CA MET A 117 5.16 -6.00 -11.78
C MET A 117 6.12 -5.63 -12.91
N LYS A 118 5.62 -4.87 -13.89
CA LYS A 118 6.46 -4.24 -14.90
C LYS A 118 7.00 -2.94 -14.32
N VAL A 119 8.32 -2.86 -14.10
CA VAL A 119 8.92 -1.66 -13.55
C VAL A 119 9.37 -0.68 -14.63
N ASN A 120 9.53 -1.19 -15.87
CA ASN A 120 9.74 -0.37 -17.06
C ASN A 120 9.26 -1.20 -18.26
N ARG A 121 9.50 -0.72 -19.48
CA ARG A 121 8.96 -1.37 -20.68
C ARG A 121 9.41 -2.81 -20.87
N GLU A 122 10.60 -3.15 -20.41
CA GLU A 122 11.24 -4.43 -20.73
C GLU A 122 11.43 -5.32 -19.52
N GLU A 123 11.38 -4.76 -18.32
CA GLU A 123 11.74 -5.51 -17.13
C GLU A 123 10.51 -5.84 -16.28
N VAL A 124 10.40 -7.13 -15.94
CA VAL A 124 9.39 -7.61 -14.99
C VAL A 124 10.12 -7.97 -13.70
N LYS A 125 9.60 -7.51 -12.59
CA LYS A 125 10.22 -7.72 -11.29
C LYS A 125 9.17 -8.22 -10.30
N LEU A 126 9.57 -9.09 -9.38
CA LEU A 126 8.70 -9.50 -8.27
C LEU A 126 8.91 -8.50 -7.13
N VAL A 127 7.82 -7.95 -6.62
CA VAL A 127 7.85 -6.94 -5.56
C VAL A 127 6.72 -7.20 -4.56
N ASN A 128 6.88 -6.70 -3.35
CA ASN A 128 5.77 -6.62 -2.38
C ASN A 128 5.06 -5.31 -2.67
N PHE A 129 3.85 -5.38 -3.18
CA PHE A 129 3.20 -4.24 -3.81
C PHE A 129 1.90 -3.86 -3.13
N ILE A 130 1.72 -2.57 -2.87
CA ILE A 130 0.45 -2.07 -2.37
C ILE A 130 -0.52 -2.01 -3.55
N THR A 131 -1.41 -2.99 -3.64
CA THR A 131 -2.33 -3.16 -4.77
C THR A 131 -3.60 -2.36 -4.64
N ALA A 132 -3.99 -2.00 -3.41
CA ALA A 132 -5.22 -1.25 -3.21
C ALA A 132 -5.17 -0.49 -1.89
N THR A 133 -5.84 0.66 -1.88
CA THR A 133 -6.12 1.43 -0.68
C THR A 133 -7.60 1.81 -0.73
N ARG A 134 -8.32 1.67 0.38
CA ARG A 134 -9.74 2.07 0.40
C ARG A 134 -10.23 2.26 1.82
N ARG A 135 -11.35 3.00 1.94
CA ARG A 135 -12.03 3.15 3.22
C ARG A 135 -12.67 1.83 3.63
N THR A 136 -12.69 1.59 4.92
CA THR A 136 -13.27 0.39 5.50
C THR A 136 -13.87 0.72 6.87
N ASP A 137 -14.40 -0.28 7.56
CA ASP A 137 -14.75 -0.16 8.96
C ASP A 137 -14.19 -1.37 9.72
N LYS A 138 -14.19 -1.28 11.05
CA LYS A 138 -13.58 -2.30 11.89
C LYS A 138 -14.24 -3.67 11.76
N LYS A 139 -15.50 -3.71 11.37
CA LYS A 139 -16.26 -4.97 11.29
C LYS A 139 -15.74 -5.87 10.19
N GLU A 140 -15.11 -5.29 9.16
CA GLU A 140 -14.56 -6.07 8.06
C GLU A 140 -13.59 -7.14 8.56
N PHE A 141 -12.83 -6.84 9.62
CA PHE A 141 -11.74 -7.71 10.08
C PHE A 141 -12.16 -8.68 11.19
N ASN A 142 -13.44 -8.75 11.52
CA ASN A 142 -13.95 -9.69 12.50
C ASN A 142 -14.12 -11.10 11.96
N GLY A 143 -14.08 -11.28 10.64
CA GLY A 143 -14.27 -12.57 9.99
C GLY A 143 -13.08 -13.50 10.15
N LYS A 144 -13.33 -14.79 10.04
CA LYS A 144 -12.29 -15.82 10.22
C LYS A 144 -11.23 -15.82 9.13
N ARG A 145 -11.49 -15.18 7.99
CA ARG A 145 -10.53 -15.15 6.90
C ARG A 145 -9.33 -14.26 7.23
N TYR A 146 -9.45 -13.40 8.24
CA TYR A 146 -8.37 -12.49 8.61
C TYR A 146 -7.65 -12.99 9.84
N ILE A 147 -6.34 -13.18 9.72
CA ILE A 147 -5.47 -13.55 10.84
C ILE A 147 -4.77 -12.30 11.30
N LYS A 148 -4.98 -11.92 12.56
CA LYS A 148 -4.30 -10.74 13.11
C LYS A 148 -2.86 -11.10 13.48
N ILE A 149 -1.92 -10.29 13.01
CA ILE A 149 -0.49 -10.49 13.25
C ILE A 149 -0.09 -9.63 14.44
N GLN A 150 0.54 -10.29 15.42
CA GLN A 150 0.94 -9.64 16.68
C GLN A 150 2.34 -9.01 16.58
#